data_1ccc6aca79842385b222e89ce640d260
#
_entry.id   1ccc6aca79842385b222e89ce640d260
#
_cell.length_a   1.000
_cell.length_b   1.000
_cell.length_c   1.000
_cell.angle_alpha   90.00
_cell.angle_beta   90.00
_cell.angle_gamma   90.00
#
_symmetry.space_group_name_H-M   'P 1'
#
loop_
_entity.id
_entity.type
_entity.pdbx_description
1 polymer ?
#
loop_
_entity_poly.entity_id
_entity_poly.type
_entity_poly.pdbx_seq_one_letter_code
_entity_poly.pdbx_strand_id
1 'polypeptide(L)'
;MMKEIDRAAYLGVDIVQIDDGWQRGHTTNSALKKGGVWEGYYSADPRFWAVNEEKFPHGLKPLVDKARGYGIELGLWFSPDSTDDFARWRRDADTLLGLWRQEGVRHFKLDGVNIRSKRGEANYLRLLEAVTAESGGAISVNQDVTAQVRLGALYFKQYGNLFVENRYTDTCAYYPHATLKNVWTLSRLLPPGKLQFEALNPRRNTQLYAPGDEFAPDYYDMDYLFAAVMTASPLIWMEMSHLNEEDSRRLKAIIAVYRAHRDDFASGDIAPIGEEPDGQSLTGFKIDCGGRGYLLLFRESTDRDAFALPEELVGAQMSLLCSNADIELNADSVRLGKRRTYALIEWTKGGQEKCSE
;
A
#
# COMPACT_ATOMS: atom_id res chain seq x y z
N MET A 1 14.18 -7.39 -12.63
CA MET A 1 14.36 -6.92 -11.23
C MET A 1 15.44 -5.85 -11.07
N MET A 2 16.67 -5.97 -11.59
CA MET A 2 17.71 -4.92 -11.41
C MET A 2 17.24 -3.53 -11.85
N LYS A 3 16.55 -3.40 -13.00
CA LYS A 3 15.97 -2.14 -13.47
C LYS A 3 14.87 -1.61 -12.55
N GLU A 4 14.06 -2.51 -11.96
CA GLU A 4 13.01 -2.09 -11.01
C GLU A 4 13.62 -1.49 -9.75
N ILE A 5 14.73 -2.04 -9.24
CA ILE A 5 15.45 -1.44 -8.10
C ILE A 5 15.99 -0.05 -8.45
N ASP A 6 16.54 0.15 -9.66
CA ASP A 6 16.98 1.48 -10.10
C ASP A 6 15.82 2.48 -10.20
N ARG A 7 14.66 2.01 -10.68
CA ARG A 7 13.43 2.85 -10.74
C ARG A 7 12.88 3.14 -9.35
N ALA A 8 12.90 2.16 -8.46
CA ALA A 8 12.54 2.32 -7.05
C ALA A 8 13.39 3.40 -6.37
N ALA A 9 14.70 3.34 -6.57
CA ALA A 9 15.63 4.34 -6.06
C ALA A 9 15.35 5.75 -6.63
N TYR A 10 15.07 5.83 -7.94
CA TYR A 10 14.69 7.11 -8.58
C TYR A 10 13.41 7.68 -7.98
N LEU A 11 12.40 6.87 -7.71
CA LEU A 11 11.11 7.28 -7.15
C LEU A 11 11.19 7.58 -5.65
N GLY A 12 12.16 6.99 -4.94
CA GLY A 12 12.33 7.17 -3.50
C GLY A 12 11.47 6.22 -2.66
N VAL A 13 11.16 5.01 -3.14
CA VAL A 13 10.46 4.00 -2.35
C VAL A 13 11.40 3.31 -1.36
N ASP A 14 10.85 2.77 -0.28
CA ASP A 14 11.66 2.17 0.80
C ASP A 14 11.81 0.65 0.65
N ILE A 15 10.85 -0.02 0.00
CA ILE A 15 10.81 -1.48 -0.16
C ILE A 15 10.47 -1.84 -1.60
N VAL A 16 11.22 -2.76 -2.19
CA VAL A 16 10.88 -3.42 -3.46
C VAL A 16 10.53 -4.86 -3.18
N GLN A 17 9.35 -5.30 -3.60
CA GLN A 17 8.89 -6.66 -3.38
C GLN A 17 8.80 -7.44 -4.68
N ILE A 18 9.25 -8.70 -4.65
CA ILE A 18 9.02 -9.67 -5.72
C ILE A 18 7.80 -10.48 -5.32
N ASP A 19 6.77 -10.43 -6.15
CA ASP A 19 5.57 -11.25 -5.97
C ASP A 19 5.81 -12.70 -6.41
N ASP A 20 4.76 -13.52 -6.54
CA ASP A 20 4.85 -14.93 -6.94
C ASP A 20 5.78 -15.17 -8.14
N GLY A 21 6.61 -16.18 -8.04
CA GLY A 21 7.51 -16.62 -9.11
C GLY A 21 9.00 -16.43 -8.84
N TRP A 22 9.40 -15.94 -7.65
CA TRP A 22 10.81 -15.95 -7.21
C TRP A 22 11.26 -17.34 -6.78
N GLN A 23 10.33 -18.15 -6.28
CA GLN A 23 10.55 -19.50 -5.79
C GLN A 23 10.60 -20.53 -6.93
N ARG A 24 11.16 -21.69 -6.61
CA ARG A 24 11.31 -22.84 -7.51
C ARG A 24 9.96 -23.48 -7.85
N GLY A 25 9.08 -23.61 -6.85
CA GLY A 25 7.78 -24.21 -7.00
C GLY A 25 6.83 -23.35 -7.85
N HIS A 26 5.76 -23.97 -8.36
CA HIS A 26 4.74 -23.28 -9.16
C HIS A 26 3.42 -23.24 -8.41
N THR A 27 2.89 -22.05 -8.22
CA THR A 27 1.52 -21.84 -7.75
C THR A 27 0.54 -21.91 -8.90
N THR A 28 -0.75 -21.94 -8.59
CA THR A 28 -1.82 -21.87 -9.62
C THR A 28 -1.84 -20.52 -10.34
N ASN A 29 -1.25 -19.46 -9.75
CA ASN A 29 -1.11 -18.14 -10.38
C ASN A 29 0.09 -18.07 -11.33
N SER A 30 1.02 -19.04 -11.25
CA SER A 30 2.15 -19.12 -12.19
C SER A 30 1.65 -19.44 -13.59
N ALA A 31 1.30 -18.42 -14.36
CA ALA A 31 0.56 -18.47 -15.63
C ALA A 31 1.18 -19.35 -16.74
N LEU A 32 2.39 -19.83 -16.57
CA LEU A 32 3.16 -20.48 -17.63
C LEU A 32 3.27 -22.00 -17.50
N LYS A 33 2.79 -22.63 -16.41
CA LYS A 33 2.89 -24.09 -16.24
C LYS A 33 1.60 -24.68 -15.66
N LYS A 34 1.08 -25.72 -16.31
CA LYS A 34 0.01 -26.56 -15.77
C LYS A 34 0.51 -27.31 -14.54
N GLY A 35 -0.31 -27.46 -13.51
CA GLY A 35 -0.01 -28.27 -12.33
C GLY A 35 0.52 -27.49 -11.11
N GLY A 36 0.32 -26.17 -11.05
CA GLY A 36 0.60 -25.39 -9.86
C GLY A 36 -0.33 -25.73 -8.69
N VAL A 37 0.12 -25.46 -7.46
CA VAL A 37 -0.62 -25.70 -6.23
C VAL A 37 -0.86 -24.39 -5.48
N TRP A 38 -1.92 -24.34 -4.65
CA TRP A 38 -2.21 -23.22 -3.76
C TRP A 38 -2.15 -23.59 -2.28
N GLU A 39 -1.92 -24.87 -1.98
CA GLU A 39 -1.63 -25.44 -0.67
C GLU A 39 -0.90 -26.77 -0.87
N GLY A 40 -0.32 -27.36 0.17
CA GLY A 40 0.44 -28.60 0.06
C GLY A 40 1.79 -28.43 -0.65
N TYR A 41 2.37 -27.25 -0.56
CA TYR A 41 3.61 -26.87 -1.25
C TYR A 41 4.74 -27.86 -1.05
N TYR A 42 5.00 -28.26 0.20
CA TYR A 42 6.09 -29.19 0.52
C TYR A 42 5.81 -30.64 0.10
N SER A 43 4.53 -30.97 -0.14
CA SER A 43 4.15 -32.28 -0.68
C SER A 43 4.32 -32.30 -2.19
N ALA A 44 4.10 -31.18 -2.85
CA ALA A 44 4.30 -31.01 -4.29
C ALA A 44 5.81 -31.00 -4.65
N ASP A 45 6.61 -30.26 -3.91
CA ASP A 45 8.07 -30.21 -4.01
C ASP A 45 8.67 -29.90 -2.61
N PRO A 46 9.50 -30.81 -2.04
CA PRO A 46 10.19 -30.51 -0.79
C PRO A 46 11.04 -29.23 -0.81
N ARG A 47 11.48 -28.77 -2.00
CA ARG A 47 12.25 -27.54 -2.23
C ARG A 47 11.38 -26.42 -2.82
N PHE A 48 10.06 -26.46 -2.65
CA PHE A 48 9.14 -25.51 -3.27
C PHE A 48 9.58 -24.05 -3.06
N TRP A 49 9.94 -23.69 -1.87
CA TRP A 49 10.35 -22.34 -1.46
C TRP A 49 11.86 -22.05 -1.61
N ALA A 50 12.62 -22.93 -2.28
CA ALA A 50 13.98 -22.58 -2.68
C ALA A 50 13.94 -21.49 -3.76
N VAL A 51 14.96 -20.64 -3.79
CA VAL A 51 15.11 -19.63 -4.86
C VAL A 51 15.17 -20.32 -6.22
N ASN A 52 14.48 -19.77 -7.20
CA ASN A 52 14.48 -20.29 -8.57
C ASN A 52 15.83 -20.02 -9.24
N GLU A 53 16.65 -21.06 -9.40
CA GLU A 53 18.01 -20.96 -9.92
C GLU A 53 18.05 -20.54 -11.40
N GLU A 54 16.99 -20.83 -12.20
CA GLU A 54 16.90 -20.38 -13.61
C GLU A 54 16.73 -18.85 -13.70
N LYS A 55 15.91 -18.27 -12.81
CA LYS A 55 15.64 -16.82 -12.77
C LYS A 55 16.72 -16.06 -11.99
N PHE A 56 17.25 -16.68 -10.95
CA PHE A 56 18.21 -16.09 -10.02
C PHE A 56 19.42 -17.02 -9.85
N PRO A 57 20.29 -17.14 -10.88
CA PRO A 57 21.42 -18.10 -10.85
C PRO A 57 22.46 -17.82 -9.76
N HIS A 58 22.43 -16.63 -9.17
CA HIS A 58 23.32 -16.20 -8.08
C HIS A 58 22.56 -15.96 -6.76
N GLY A 59 21.35 -16.55 -6.59
CA GLY A 59 20.47 -16.29 -5.47
C GLY A 59 19.85 -14.89 -5.53
N LEU A 60 19.25 -14.46 -4.41
CA LEU A 60 18.66 -13.13 -4.27
C LEU A 60 19.65 -12.08 -3.75
N LYS A 61 20.80 -12.52 -3.24
CA LYS A 61 21.81 -11.64 -2.63
C LYS A 61 22.22 -10.47 -3.55
N PRO A 62 22.47 -10.64 -4.87
CA PRO A 62 22.80 -9.52 -5.75
C PRO A 62 21.70 -8.45 -5.83
N LEU A 63 20.41 -8.84 -5.71
CA LEU A 63 19.29 -7.90 -5.68
C LEU A 63 19.23 -7.20 -4.32
N VAL A 64 19.41 -7.94 -3.23
CA VAL A 64 19.45 -7.38 -1.88
C VAL A 64 20.60 -6.39 -1.73
N ASP A 65 21.80 -6.74 -2.18
CA ASP A 65 22.97 -5.86 -2.08
C ASP A 65 22.79 -4.58 -2.90
N LYS A 66 22.20 -4.70 -4.11
CA LYS A 66 21.88 -3.53 -4.93
C LYS A 66 20.82 -2.64 -4.27
N ALA A 67 19.73 -3.21 -3.76
CA ALA A 67 18.68 -2.46 -3.10
C ALA A 67 19.23 -1.72 -1.87
N ARG A 68 20.01 -2.41 -1.04
CA ARG A 68 20.68 -1.81 0.13
C ARG A 68 21.66 -0.71 -0.22
N GLY A 69 22.33 -0.80 -1.37
CA GLY A 69 23.19 0.28 -1.88
C GLY A 69 22.42 1.59 -2.10
N TYR A 70 21.10 1.53 -2.28
CA TYR A 70 20.21 2.68 -2.36
C TYR A 70 19.42 2.95 -1.06
N GLY A 71 19.66 2.18 0.01
CA GLY A 71 18.85 2.27 1.24
C GLY A 71 17.46 1.65 1.12
N ILE A 72 17.25 0.74 0.15
CA ILE A 72 15.99 0.05 -0.12
C ILE A 72 16.09 -1.38 0.40
N GLU A 73 15.00 -1.89 0.99
CA GLU A 73 14.88 -3.27 1.41
C GLU A 73 14.21 -4.13 0.32
N LEU A 74 14.61 -5.42 0.26
CA LEU A 74 13.94 -6.39 -0.62
C LEU A 74 12.89 -7.16 0.17
N GLY A 75 11.68 -7.28 -0.40
CA GLY A 75 10.58 -8.11 0.08
C GLY A 75 10.24 -9.25 -0.87
N LEU A 76 9.57 -10.27 -0.36
CA LEU A 76 9.10 -11.42 -1.12
C LEU A 76 7.63 -11.73 -0.79
N TRP A 77 6.92 -12.22 -1.79
CA TRP A 77 5.65 -12.92 -1.60
C TRP A 77 5.90 -14.32 -1.03
N PHE A 78 5.03 -14.78 -0.14
CA PHE A 78 5.07 -16.10 0.45
C PHE A 78 3.65 -16.55 0.80
N SER A 79 3.35 -17.84 0.66
CA SER A 79 2.08 -18.41 1.09
C SER A 79 2.34 -19.54 2.09
N PRO A 80 1.96 -19.37 3.36
CA PRO A 80 2.06 -20.44 4.36
C PRO A 80 1.23 -21.66 3.95
N ASP A 81 1.74 -22.86 4.20
CA ASP A 81 1.06 -24.10 3.84
C ASP A 81 -0.16 -24.35 4.74
N SER A 82 -1.35 -24.01 4.23
CA SER A 82 -2.62 -24.14 4.97
C SER A 82 -3.12 -25.59 5.11
N THR A 83 -2.43 -26.57 4.48
CA THR A 83 -2.76 -27.98 4.57
C THR A 83 -2.78 -28.46 6.02
N ASP A 84 -3.82 -29.23 6.38
CA ASP A 84 -4.03 -29.76 7.74
C ASP A 84 -3.90 -28.68 8.83
N ASP A 85 -4.60 -27.55 8.63
CA ASP A 85 -4.61 -26.43 9.58
C ASP A 85 -3.22 -25.86 9.87
N PHE A 86 -2.42 -25.62 8.86
CA PHE A 86 -1.05 -25.13 8.99
C PHE A 86 -0.16 -26.05 9.85
N ALA A 87 -0.35 -27.37 9.73
CA ALA A 87 0.43 -28.33 10.52
C ALA A 87 1.94 -28.18 10.32
N ARG A 88 2.36 -27.58 9.18
CA ARG A 88 3.77 -27.34 8.84
C ARG A 88 4.24 -25.92 9.16
N TRP A 89 3.54 -25.19 10.03
CA TRP A 89 3.85 -23.81 10.40
C TRP A 89 5.31 -23.58 10.78
N ARG A 90 5.93 -24.55 11.46
CA ARG A 90 7.35 -24.45 11.84
C ARG A 90 8.26 -24.46 10.61
N ARG A 91 7.98 -25.27 9.62
CA ARG A 91 8.73 -25.31 8.37
C ARG A 91 8.58 -24.03 7.57
N ASP A 92 7.39 -23.43 7.57
CA ASP A 92 7.16 -22.10 6.98
C ASP A 92 7.98 -21.03 7.70
N ALA A 93 7.97 -21.03 9.04
CA ALA A 93 8.80 -20.12 9.83
C ALA A 93 10.29 -20.30 9.53
N ASP A 94 10.79 -21.54 9.49
CA ASP A 94 12.19 -21.84 9.16
C ASP A 94 12.56 -21.37 7.75
N THR A 95 11.63 -21.45 6.80
CA THR A 95 11.81 -20.92 5.43
C THR A 95 11.99 -19.40 5.44
N LEU A 96 11.10 -18.65 6.11
CA LEU A 96 11.20 -17.19 6.20
C LEU A 96 12.48 -16.76 6.94
N LEU A 97 12.79 -17.39 8.04
CA LEU A 97 14.02 -17.14 8.81
C LEU A 97 15.29 -17.50 8.00
N GLY A 98 15.22 -18.56 7.19
CA GLY A 98 16.30 -18.95 6.27
C GLY A 98 16.54 -17.89 5.19
N LEU A 99 15.50 -17.41 4.54
CA LEU A 99 15.57 -16.32 3.55
C LEU A 99 16.12 -15.02 4.15
N TRP A 100 15.73 -14.71 5.38
CA TRP A 100 16.31 -13.58 6.11
C TRP A 100 17.80 -13.75 6.40
N ARG A 101 18.20 -14.89 6.98
CA ARG A 101 19.59 -15.14 7.40
C ARG A 101 20.56 -15.30 6.24
N GLN A 102 20.14 -16.00 5.19
CA GLN A 102 20.98 -16.38 4.05
C GLN A 102 20.98 -15.33 2.94
N GLU A 103 19.79 -14.86 2.56
CA GLU A 103 19.62 -13.91 1.46
C GLU A 103 19.53 -12.45 1.94
N GLY A 104 19.13 -12.24 3.19
CA GLY A 104 18.96 -10.91 3.79
C GLY A 104 17.61 -10.27 3.54
N VAL A 105 16.60 -11.03 3.14
CA VAL A 105 15.22 -10.53 2.92
C VAL A 105 14.54 -10.28 4.26
N ARG A 106 13.83 -9.14 4.38
CA ARG A 106 13.20 -8.73 5.64
C ARG A 106 11.70 -8.50 5.57
N HIS A 107 11.13 -8.41 4.39
CA HIS A 107 9.70 -8.12 4.22
C HIS A 107 9.03 -9.27 3.49
N PHE A 108 7.91 -9.75 4.04
CA PHE A 108 7.15 -10.85 3.45
C PHE A 108 5.66 -10.52 3.38
N LYS A 109 5.11 -10.57 2.16
CA LYS A 109 3.67 -10.58 1.95
C LYS A 109 3.19 -12.02 2.16
N LEU A 110 2.33 -12.24 3.15
CA LEU A 110 1.73 -13.53 3.44
C LEU A 110 0.37 -13.64 2.78
N ASP A 111 0.29 -14.46 1.74
CA ASP A 111 -0.90 -14.68 0.94
C ASP A 111 -1.48 -16.10 1.17
N GLY A 112 -2.72 -16.36 0.74
CA GLY A 112 -3.34 -17.68 0.84
C GLY A 112 -3.62 -18.16 2.27
N VAL A 113 -3.69 -17.25 3.25
CA VAL A 113 -3.89 -17.58 4.67
C VAL A 113 -5.35 -17.97 4.94
N ASN A 114 -5.69 -19.21 4.61
CA ASN A 114 -7.05 -19.78 4.79
C ASN A 114 -7.19 -20.46 6.15
N ILE A 115 -7.57 -19.72 7.17
CA ILE A 115 -7.81 -20.26 8.51
C ILE A 115 -9.20 -20.91 8.53
N ARG A 116 -9.25 -22.24 8.65
CA ARG A 116 -10.49 -23.04 8.60
C ARG A 116 -10.95 -23.55 9.97
N SER A 117 -10.08 -23.47 10.99
CA SER A 117 -10.34 -24.00 12.31
C SER A 117 -9.56 -23.25 13.40
N LYS A 118 -9.92 -23.46 14.67
CA LYS A 118 -9.15 -22.94 15.82
C LYS A 118 -7.74 -23.51 15.91
N ARG A 119 -7.51 -24.73 15.42
CA ARG A 119 -6.17 -25.31 15.32
C ARG A 119 -5.34 -24.57 14.27
N GLY A 120 -5.94 -24.28 13.12
CA GLY A 120 -5.30 -23.50 12.07
C GLY A 120 -4.94 -22.09 12.53
N GLU A 121 -5.87 -21.42 13.24
CA GLU A 121 -5.62 -20.13 13.88
C GLU A 121 -4.41 -20.19 14.83
N ALA A 122 -4.38 -21.16 15.75
CA ALA A 122 -3.28 -21.32 16.69
C ALA A 122 -1.94 -21.63 16.01
N ASN A 123 -1.92 -22.44 14.95
CA ASN A 123 -0.71 -22.77 14.22
C ASN A 123 -0.20 -21.57 13.41
N TYR A 124 -1.10 -20.81 12.79
CA TYR A 124 -0.72 -19.58 12.09
C TYR A 124 -0.15 -18.53 13.06
N LEU A 125 -0.74 -18.38 14.24
CA LEU A 125 -0.21 -17.49 15.28
C LEU A 125 1.20 -17.92 15.71
N ARG A 126 1.44 -19.24 15.92
CA ARG A 126 2.79 -19.77 16.22
C ARG A 126 3.82 -19.44 15.14
N LEU A 127 3.43 -19.46 13.86
CA LEU A 127 4.29 -19.03 12.76
C LEU A 127 4.69 -17.56 12.94
N LEU A 128 3.73 -16.66 13.16
CA LEU A 128 4.00 -15.23 13.33
C LEU A 128 4.87 -14.95 14.56
N GLU A 129 4.57 -15.61 15.69
CA GLU A 129 5.34 -15.53 16.94
C GLU A 129 6.78 -15.97 16.72
N ALA A 130 6.98 -17.16 16.11
CA ALA A 130 8.32 -17.70 15.87
C ALA A 130 9.15 -16.80 14.95
N VAL A 131 8.58 -16.34 13.84
CA VAL A 131 9.27 -15.44 12.91
C VAL A 131 9.65 -14.12 13.58
N THR A 132 8.73 -13.54 14.36
CA THR A 132 9.00 -12.27 15.06
C THR A 132 10.04 -12.45 16.16
N ALA A 133 9.90 -13.45 17.02
CA ALA A 133 10.81 -13.67 18.15
C ALA A 133 12.21 -14.06 17.68
N GLU A 134 12.34 -15.01 16.74
CA GLU A 134 13.64 -15.53 16.29
C GLU A 134 14.39 -14.56 15.36
N SER A 135 13.67 -13.61 14.73
CA SER A 135 14.31 -12.52 14.00
C SER A 135 14.60 -11.30 14.89
N GLY A 136 14.15 -11.31 16.15
CA GLY A 136 14.26 -10.14 17.02
C GLY A 136 13.47 -8.94 16.47
N GLY A 137 12.38 -9.19 15.74
CA GLY A 137 11.58 -8.15 15.08
C GLY A 137 12.18 -7.61 13.78
N ALA A 138 13.25 -8.22 13.26
CA ALA A 138 13.90 -7.78 12.01
C ALA A 138 13.10 -8.14 10.75
N ILE A 139 12.17 -9.10 10.84
CA ILE A 139 11.27 -9.48 9.76
C ILE A 139 9.93 -8.77 9.98
N SER A 140 9.45 -8.08 8.95
CA SER A 140 8.08 -7.55 8.90
C SER A 140 7.22 -8.39 7.95
N VAL A 141 5.93 -8.48 8.27
CA VAL A 141 4.96 -9.20 7.45
C VAL A 141 3.84 -8.26 7.01
N ASN A 142 3.36 -8.47 5.79
CA ASN A 142 2.16 -7.87 5.25
C ASN A 142 1.16 -9.00 5.02
N GLN A 143 -0.04 -8.89 5.58
CA GLN A 143 -1.05 -9.95 5.50
C GLN A 143 -2.05 -9.62 4.39
N ASP A 144 -2.05 -10.42 3.33
CA ASP A 144 -3.02 -10.29 2.25
C ASP A 144 -4.37 -10.86 2.67
N VAL A 145 -5.38 -9.97 2.72
CA VAL A 145 -6.75 -10.30 3.11
C VAL A 145 -7.75 -10.03 1.99
N THR A 146 -7.29 -9.92 0.76
CA THR A 146 -8.05 -9.43 -0.38
C THR A 146 -9.03 -10.45 -0.96
N ALA A 147 -8.79 -11.75 -0.78
CA ALA A 147 -9.62 -12.79 -1.35
C ALA A 147 -9.99 -13.86 -0.32
N GLN A 148 -11.18 -14.47 -0.45
CA GLN A 148 -11.69 -15.54 0.39
C GLN A 148 -11.86 -15.13 1.87
N VAL A 149 -12.04 -16.10 2.76
CA VAL A 149 -12.13 -15.88 4.22
C VAL A 149 -10.74 -15.98 4.82
N ARG A 150 -10.08 -14.85 4.99
CA ARG A 150 -8.71 -14.76 5.50
C ARG A 150 -8.72 -14.04 6.86
N LEU A 151 -8.74 -14.80 7.92
CA LEU A 151 -8.78 -14.28 9.29
C LEU A 151 -7.43 -13.77 9.83
N GLY A 152 -6.37 -13.83 9.03
CA GLY A 152 -5.06 -13.22 9.33
C GLY A 152 -5.16 -11.73 9.69
N ALA A 153 -6.22 -11.06 9.24
CA ALA A 153 -6.60 -9.72 9.67
C ALA A 153 -6.68 -9.53 11.18
N LEU A 154 -6.96 -10.56 11.95
CA LEU A 154 -7.07 -10.46 13.41
C LEU A 154 -5.73 -10.14 14.11
N TYR A 155 -4.61 -10.40 13.45
CA TYR A 155 -3.28 -10.29 14.05
C TYR A 155 -2.46 -9.10 13.54
N PHE A 156 -2.97 -8.30 12.60
CA PHE A 156 -2.23 -7.21 11.98
C PHE A 156 -1.75 -6.13 12.97
N LYS A 157 -2.51 -5.90 14.04
CA LYS A 157 -2.13 -4.91 15.05
C LYS A 157 -0.80 -5.28 15.71
N GLN A 158 -0.55 -6.58 15.89
CA GLN A 158 0.63 -7.13 16.55
C GLN A 158 1.71 -7.49 15.53
N TYR A 159 1.33 -8.01 14.36
CA TYR A 159 2.24 -8.54 13.35
C TYR A 159 2.00 -7.88 11.99
N GLY A 160 2.64 -6.72 11.79
CA GLY A 160 2.70 -6.05 10.51
C GLY A 160 1.50 -5.17 10.13
N ASN A 161 1.07 -5.25 8.89
CA ASN A 161 -0.05 -4.52 8.31
C ASN A 161 -0.91 -5.43 7.43
N LEU A 162 -2.04 -4.89 6.93
CA LEU A 162 -2.97 -5.61 6.05
C LEU A 162 -2.89 -5.05 4.63
N PHE A 163 -2.77 -5.92 3.65
CA PHE A 163 -3.11 -5.59 2.28
C PHE A 163 -4.59 -5.93 2.04
N VAL A 164 -5.40 -4.92 1.75
CA VAL A 164 -6.88 -5.02 1.71
C VAL A 164 -7.47 -4.81 0.32
N GLU A 165 -6.69 -4.36 -0.65
CA GLU A 165 -7.10 -4.21 -2.05
C GLU A 165 -6.42 -5.24 -2.93
N ASN A 166 -7.12 -5.66 -3.99
CA ASN A 166 -6.62 -6.53 -5.04
C ASN A 166 -7.41 -6.24 -6.31
N ARG A 167 -7.28 -5.03 -6.80
CA ARG A 167 -7.96 -4.55 -7.99
C ARG A 167 -6.95 -4.39 -9.11
N TYR A 168 -7.28 -4.90 -10.28
CA TYR A 168 -6.36 -4.91 -11.42
C TYR A 168 -6.96 -4.21 -12.63
N THR A 169 -6.11 -3.57 -13.43
CA THR A 169 -6.51 -2.98 -14.69
C THR A 169 -6.80 -4.04 -15.75
N ASP A 170 -6.18 -5.21 -15.70
CA ASP A 170 -6.39 -6.33 -16.62
C ASP A 170 -7.75 -7.02 -16.46
N THR A 171 -8.42 -6.83 -15.33
CA THR A 171 -9.79 -7.28 -15.08
C THR A 171 -10.81 -6.14 -15.10
N CYS A 172 -10.42 -4.92 -15.49
CA CYS A 172 -11.25 -3.69 -15.45
C CYS A 172 -11.85 -3.42 -14.06
N ALA A 173 -11.18 -3.85 -12.99
CA ALA A 173 -11.69 -3.73 -11.63
C ALA A 173 -11.10 -2.53 -10.86
N TYR A 174 -10.04 -1.90 -11.37
CA TYR A 174 -9.40 -0.77 -10.72
C TYR A 174 -10.09 0.54 -11.08
N TYR A 175 -10.73 1.14 -10.09
CA TYR A 175 -11.33 2.47 -10.15
C TYR A 175 -10.81 3.32 -8.98
N PRO A 176 -10.16 4.46 -9.23
CA PRO A 176 -9.53 5.27 -8.17
C PRO A 176 -10.50 5.71 -7.06
N HIS A 177 -11.72 6.07 -7.41
CA HIS A 177 -12.76 6.43 -6.43
C HIS A 177 -13.15 5.26 -5.51
N ALA A 178 -13.15 4.02 -6.03
CA ALA A 178 -13.48 2.84 -5.23
C ALA A 178 -12.36 2.53 -4.22
N THR A 179 -11.09 2.68 -4.61
CA THR A 179 -9.96 2.56 -3.69
C THR A 179 -10.00 3.68 -2.63
N LEU A 180 -10.21 4.94 -3.05
CA LEU A 180 -10.37 6.06 -2.11
C LEU A 180 -11.52 5.83 -1.12
N LYS A 181 -12.67 5.32 -1.59
CA LYS A 181 -13.81 4.94 -0.73
C LYS A 181 -13.42 3.91 0.32
N ASN A 182 -12.67 2.87 -0.06
CA ASN A 182 -12.25 1.84 0.88
C ASN A 182 -11.31 2.41 1.96
N VAL A 183 -10.33 3.24 1.59
CA VAL A 183 -9.47 3.94 2.56
C VAL A 183 -10.31 4.80 3.49
N TRP A 184 -11.23 5.61 2.93
CA TRP A 184 -12.08 6.53 3.67
C TRP A 184 -13.02 5.81 4.65
N THR A 185 -13.62 4.69 4.22
CA THR A 185 -14.54 3.91 5.05
C THR A 185 -13.80 3.18 6.17
N LEU A 186 -12.67 2.52 5.85
CA LEU A 186 -11.91 1.73 6.80
C LEU A 186 -11.16 2.59 7.82
N SER A 187 -10.78 3.82 7.47
CA SER A 187 -10.13 4.76 8.39
C SER A 187 -11.01 5.14 9.59
N ARG A 188 -12.32 4.94 9.52
CA ARG A 188 -13.25 5.09 10.66
C ARG A 188 -13.12 3.99 11.71
N LEU A 189 -12.56 2.85 11.33
CA LEU A 189 -12.54 1.63 12.13
C LEU A 189 -11.13 1.21 12.54
N LEU A 190 -10.15 1.50 11.69
CA LEU A 190 -8.78 1.01 11.79
C LEU A 190 -7.79 2.15 11.53
N PRO A 191 -6.62 2.15 12.19
CA PRO A 191 -5.56 3.10 11.87
C PRO A 191 -5.14 2.93 10.41
N PRO A 192 -5.27 3.97 9.55
CA PRO A 192 -4.99 3.84 8.11
C PRO A 192 -3.56 3.36 7.81
N GLY A 193 -2.56 3.79 8.59
CA GLY A 193 -1.17 3.35 8.43
C GLY A 193 -0.95 1.84 8.59
N LYS A 194 -1.93 1.10 9.15
CA LYS A 194 -1.94 -0.35 9.22
C LYS A 194 -2.59 -1.03 8.01
N LEU A 195 -3.17 -0.25 7.11
CA LEU A 195 -3.84 -0.71 5.90
C LEU A 195 -2.95 -0.42 4.71
N GLN A 196 -2.73 -1.40 3.85
CA GLN A 196 -2.00 -1.21 2.60
C GLN A 196 -2.97 -1.26 1.42
N PHE A 197 -2.89 -0.25 0.56
CA PHE A 197 -3.69 -0.14 -0.67
C PHE A 197 -2.78 0.14 -1.86
N GLU A 198 -3.16 -0.40 -3.02
CA GLU A 198 -2.40 -0.22 -4.25
C GLU A 198 -2.77 1.04 -5.03
N ALA A 199 -1.72 1.67 -5.59
CA ALA A 199 -1.79 2.56 -6.74
C ALA A 199 -1.23 1.82 -7.96
N LEU A 200 -1.98 1.80 -9.06
CA LEU A 200 -1.64 1.06 -10.28
C LEU A 200 -1.21 2.01 -11.40
N ASN A 201 -0.58 1.46 -12.44
CA ASN A 201 -0.27 2.21 -13.65
C ASN A 201 -1.57 2.57 -14.40
N PRO A 202 -1.97 3.86 -14.44
CA PRO A 202 -3.23 4.27 -15.05
C PRO A 202 -3.24 4.16 -16.58
N ARG A 203 -2.08 3.95 -17.20
CA ARG A 203 -1.95 3.84 -18.66
C ARG A 203 -1.95 2.39 -19.14
N ARG A 204 -2.05 1.42 -18.23
CA ARG A 204 -2.06 0.00 -18.57
C ARG A 204 -3.48 -0.49 -18.79
N ASN A 205 -3.68 -1.30 -19.83
CA ASN A 205 -4.96 -1.97 -20.13
C ASN A 205 -6.15 -1.02 -20.37
N THR A 206 -5.92 0.23 -20.74
CA THR A 206 -6.95 1.26 -20.93
C THR A 206 -7.99 0.84 -21.97
N GLN A 207 -7.60 0.05 -22.98
CA GLN A 207 -8.49 -0.47 -24.02
C GLN A 207 -9.54 -1.49 -23.51
N LEU A 208 -9.40 -1.99 -22.28
CA LEU A 208 -10.36 -2.92 -21.68
C LEU A 208 -11.51 -2.20 -20.99
N TYR A 209 -11.36 -0.92 -20.63
CA TYR A 209 -12.42 -0.10 -20.06
C TYR A 209 -13.41 0.33 -21.13
N ALA A 210 -14.66 0.59 -20.74
CA ALA A 210 -15.68 1.02 -21.67
C ALA A 210 -15.31 2.39 -22.30
N PRO A 211 -15.53 2.60 -23.60
CA PRO A 211 -15.30 3.89 -24.22
C PRO A 211 -16.10 5.00 -23.53
N GLY A 212 -15.42 6.06 -23.08
CA GLY A 212 -16.05 7.19 -22.39
C GLY A 212 -16.37 6.95 -20.92
N ASP A 213 -15.84 5.90 -20.32
CA ASP A 213 -15.93 5.66 -18.87
C ASP A 213 -15.08 6.70 -18.13
N GLU A 214 -15.72 7.75 -17.65
CA GLU A 214 -15.07 8.87 -16.95
C GLU A 214 -14.35 8.46 -15.65
N PHE A 215 -14.68 7.31 -15.10
CA PHE A 215 -14.07 6.81 -13.87
C PHE A 215 -12.88 5.88 -14.13
N ALA A 216 -12.59 5.57 -15.40
CA ALA A 216 -11.45 4.76 -15.76
C ALA A 216 -10.12 5.41 -15.30
N PRO A 217 -9.11 4.62 -14.93
CA PRO A 217 -7.89 5.14 -14.30
C PRO A 217 -7.09 6.09 -15.19
N ASP A 218 -7.19 5.99 -16.52
CA ASP A 218 -6.46 6.84 -17.48
C ASP A 218 -6.93 8.31 -17.51
N TYR A 219 -8.09 8.62 -16.92
CA TYR A 219 -8.54 10.00 -16.69
C TYR A 219 -7.86 10.67 -15.49
N TYR A 220 -7.08 9.94 -14.71
CA TYR A 220 -6.45 10.44 -13.49
C TYR A 220 -4.93 10.62 -13.67
N ASP A 221 -4.41 11.63 -12.99
CA ASP A 221 -2.97 11.82 -12.87
C ASP A 221 -2.37 10.79 -11.89
N MET A 222 -1.11 10.35 -12.11
CA MET A 222 -0.47 9.33 -11.27
C MET A 222 -0.32 9.76 -9.81
N ASP A 223 -0.09 11.05 -9.57
CA ASP A 223 0.01 11.63 -8.24
C ASP A 223 -1.35 11.65 -7.51
N TYR A 224 -2.49 11.80 -8.23
CA TYR A 224 -3.82 11.63 -7.65
C TYR A 224 -4.03 10.19 -7.14
N LEU A 225 -3.61 9.18 -7.91
CA LEU A 225 -3.74 7.78 -7.52
C LEU A 225 -2.93 7.47 -6.26
N PHE A 226 -1.72 8.04 -6.17
CA PHE A 226 -0.91 7.90 -4.97
C PHE A 226 -1.51 8.65 -3.78
N ALA A 227 -2.02 9.88 -4.00
CA ALA A 227 -2.69 10.66 -2.97
C ALA A 227 -3.89 9.91 -2.36
N ALA A 228 -4.66 9.19 -3.19
CA ALA A 228 -5.81 8.42 -2.72
C ALA A 228 -5.47 7.33 -1.68
N VAL A 229 -4.21 6.89 -1.62
CA VAL A 229 -3.74 5.86 -0.69
C VAL A 229 -2.66 6.35 0.29
N MET A 230 -2.25 7.62 0.24
CA MET A 230 -1.11 8.11 1.01
C MET A 230 -1.36 8.24 2.51
N THR A 231 -2.62 8.28 2.97
CA THR A 231 -2.96 8.23 4.41
C THR A 231 -2.85 6.81 4.98
N ALA A 232 -2.84 5.81 4.10
CA ALA A 232 -2.59 4.41 4.43
C ALA A 232 -1.09 4.07 4.29
N SER A 233 -0.74 2.80 4.18
CA SER A 233 0.58 2.32 3.77
C SER A 233 0.58 2.15 2.24
N PRO A 234 1.11 3.09 1.45
CA PRO A 234 0.97 3.06 -0.01
C PRO A 234 1.74 1.90 -0.63
N LEU A 235 1.12 1.20 -1.58
CA LEU A 235 1.74 0.18 -2.41
C LEU A 235 1.71 0.61 -3.87
N ILE A 236 2.86 0.70 -4.51
CA ILE A 236 2.97 0.89 -5.95
C ILE A 236 3.00 -0.51 -6.59
N TRP A 237 1.83 -1.00 -6.98
CA TRP A 237 1.68 -2.34 -7.56
C TRP A 237 1.78 -2.29 -9.08
N MET A 238 2.98 -2.19 -9.56
CA MET A 238 3.28 -2.14 -10.98
C MET A 238 4.76 -2.35 -11.26
N GLU A 239 5.09 -2.66 -12.49
CA GLU A 239 6.46 -2.52 -12.98
C GLU A 239 6.76 -1.02 -13.19
N MET A 240 7.52 -0.43 -12.28
CA MET A 240 7.86 1.00 -12.28
C MET A 240 8.64 1.42 -13.54
N SER A 241 9.35 0.47 -14.16
CA SER A 241 10.06 0.71 -15.43
C SER A 241 9.13 0.91 -16.63
N HIS A 242 7.83 0.60 -16.49
CA HIS A 242 6.82 0.79 -17.54
C HIS A 242 6.06 2.11 -17.40
N LEU A 243 6.31 2.91 -16.38
CA LEU A 243 5.76 4.26 -16.28
C LEU A 243 6.41 5.17 -17.34
N ASN A 244 5.60 5.99 -17.98
CA ASN A 244 6.10 7.07 -18.83
C ASN A 244 6.84 8.14 -17.98
N GLU A 245 7.53 9.07 -18.63
CA GLU A 245 8.33 10.09 -17.95
C GLU A 245 7.48 11.04 -17.10
N GLU A 246 6.31 11.44 -17.59
CA GLU A 246 5.41 12.35 -16.90
C GLU A 246 4.85 11.70 -15.61
N ASP A 247 4.29 10.50 -15.72
CA ASP A 247 3.76 9.76 -14.56
C ASP A 247 4.87 9.44 -13.56
N SER A 248 6.08 9.12 -14.03
CA SER A 248 7.27 8.91 -13.17
C SER A 248 7.67 10.17 -12.41
N ARG A 249 7.66 11.32 -13.08
CA ARG A 249 8.01 12.62 -12.47
C ARG A 249 6.98 13.02 -11.41
N ARG A 250 5.68 12.88 -11.72
CA ARG A 250 4.59 13.14 -10.79
C ARG A 250 4.67 12.25 -9.55
N LEU A 251 4.83 10.94 -9.77
CA LEU A 251 4.93 9.97 -8.68
C LEU A 251 6.13 10.25 -7.77
N LYS A 252 7.30 10.56 -8.36
CA LYS A 252 8.48 10.95 -7.60
C LYS A 252 8.24 12.18 -6.73
N ALA A 253 7.57 13.19 -7.27
CA ALA A 253 7.31 14.43 -6.55
C ALA A 253 6.40 14.18 -5.32
N ILE A 254 5.30 13.45 -5.50
CA ILE A 254 4.37 13.19 -4.39
C ILE A 254 4.96 12.23 -3.37
N ILE A 255 5.76 11.22 -3.77
CA ILE A 255 6.48 10.35 -2.84
C ILE A 255 7.46 11.18 -1.97
N ALA A 256 8.14 12.15 -2.55
CA ALA A 256 9.03 13.03 -1.78
C ALA A 256 8.27 13.81 -0.69
N VAL A 257 7.10 14.36 -1.03
CA VAL A 257 6.22 15.03 -0.06
C VAL A 257 5.73 14.04 1.00
N TYR A 258 5.22 12.86 0.59
CA TYR A 258 4.79 11.82 1.52
C TYR A 258 5.89 11.45 2.52
N ARG A 259 7.11 11.21 2.06
CA ARG A 259 8.25 10.85 2.91
C ARG A 259 8.62 11.94 3.92
N ALA A 260 8.43 13.21 3.57
CA ALA A 260 8.68 14.33 4.47
C ALA A 260 7.68 14.40 5.64
N HIS A 261 6.45 13.86 5.44
CA HIS A 261 5.35 14.01 6.40
C HIS A 261 4.78 12.66 6.92
N ARG A 262 5.29 11.52 6.46
CA ARG A 262 4.73 10.20 6.79
C ARG A 262 4.75 9.85 8.27
N ASP A 263 5.70 10.37 9.03
CA ASP A 263 5.78 10.11 10.48
C ASP A 263 4.63 10.80 11.21
N ASP A 264 4.24 12.00 10.75
CA ASP A 264 3.04 12.68 11.20
C ASP A 264 1.76 11.91 10.82
N PHE A 265 1.70 11.36 9.60
CA PHE A 265 0.55 10.53 9.18
C PHE A 265 0.47 9.23 10.00
N ALA A 266 1.61 8.63 10.33
CA ALA A 266 1.66 7.40 11.12
C ALA A 266 1.27 7.60 12.59
N SER A 267 1.54 8.78 13.15
CA SER A 267 1.30 9.11 14.57
C SER A 267 0.07 9.98 14.80
N GLY A 268 -0.41 10.69 13.78
CA GLY A 268 -1.57 11.57 13.84
C GLY A 268 -2.90 10.81 13.88
N ASP A 269 -3.92 11.48 14.36
CA ASP A 269 -5.30 10.97 14.32
C ASP A 269 -5.93 11.29 12.96
N ILE A 270 -6.19 10.26 12.16
CA ILE A 270 -6.71 10.38 10.81
C ILE A 270 -8.21 10.10 10.79
N ALA A 271 -8.98 11.12 10.42
CA ALA A 271 -10.43 11.04 10.29
C ALA A 271 -10.88 11.38 8.86
N PRO A 272 -11.81 10.62 8.27
CA PRO A 272 -12.43 10.99 7.01
C PRO A 272 -13.34 12.22 7.18
N ILE A 273 -13.31 13.11 6.19
CA ILE A 273 -14.11 14.33 6.15
C ILE A 273 -14.78 14.51 4.79
N GLY A 274 -15.80 15.36 4.74
CA GLY A 274 -16.57 15.57 3.53
C GLY A 274 -17.55 14.43 3.24
N GLU A 275 -17.80 14.19 1.96
CA GLU A 275 -18.75 13.18 1.49
C GLU A 275 -18.03 11.82 1.31
N GLU A 276 -18.78 10.73 1.40
CA GLU A 276 -18.26 9.41 1.05
C GLU A 276 -17.87 9.38 -0.43
N PRO A 277 -16.65 8.92 -0.79
CA PRO A 277 -16.22 8.84 -2.18
C PRO A 277 -17.15 7.97 -3.04
N ASP A 278 -17.59 8.50 -4.18
CA ASP A 278 -18.45 7.82 -5.15
C ASP A 278 -18.07 8.12 -6.61
N GLY A 279 -16.96 8.83 -6.81
CA GLY A 279 -16.50 9.32 -8.10
C GLY A 279 -16.97 10.75 -8.44
N GLN A 280 -17.89 11.33 -7.64
CA GLN A 280 -18.46 12.68 -7.86
C GLN A 280 -18.50 13.54 -6.59
N SER A 281 -17.83 13.12 -5.55
CA SER A 281 -17.83 13.74 -4.22
C SER A 281 -16.78 14.85 -4.07
N LEU A 282 -17.01 15.71 -3.06
CA LEU A 282 -15.98 16.49 -2.38
C LEU A 282 -15.67 15.78 -1.07
N THR A 283 -14.47 15.24 -0.95
CA THR A 283 -14.12 14.29 0.12
C THR A 283 -12.69 14.51 0.60
N GLY A 284 -12.28 13.82 1.65
CA GLY A 284 -10.90 13.90 2.13
C GLY A 284 -10.67 13.30 3.49
N PHE A 285 -9.52 13.67 4.05
CA PHE A 285 -9.05 13.26 5.37
C PHE A 285 -8.52 14.47 6.13
N LYS A 286 -8.84 14.53 7.42
CA LYS A 286 -8.15 15.39 8.38
C LYS A 286 -7.16 14.53 9.16
N ILE A 287 -5.91 14.99 9.23
CA ILE A 287 -4.86 14.41 10.05
C ILE A 287 -4.56 15.42 11.16
N ASP A 288 -4.76 15.02 12.42
CA ASP A 288 -4.55 15.87 13.59
C ASP A 288 -3.32 15.40 14.36
N CYS A 289 -2.33 16.28 14.48
CA CYS A 289 -1.07 16.03 15.18
C CYS A 289 -0.95 16.88 16.46
N GLY A 290 -2.08 17.29 17.07
CA GLY A 290 -2.09 18.07 18.29
C GLY A 290 -1.85 19.58 18.06
N GLY A 291 -2.83 20.28 17.51
CA GLY A 291 -2.79 21.74 17.25
C GLY A 291 -2.21 22.13 15.89
N ARG A 292 -1.61 21.22 15.18
CA ARG A 292 -1.23 21.26 13.76
C ARG A 292 -1.64 19.97 13.07
N GLY A 293 -1.62 19.95 11.77
CA GLY A 293 -1.92 18.73 11.02
C GLY A 293 -2.10 18.99 9.54
N TYR A 294 -2.85 18.10 8.88
CA TYR A 294 -2.99 18.15 7.43
C TYR A 294 -4.45 17.94 7.02
N LEU A 295 -4.81 18.55 5.88
CA LEU A 295 -6.00 18.22 5.12
C LEU A 295 -5.54 17.59 3.81
N LEU A 296 -5.97 16.38 3.52
CA LEU A 296 -5.84 15.76 2.23
C LEU A 296 -7.22 15.76 1.58
N LEU A 297 -7.45 16.66 0.64
CA LEU A 297 -8.75 16.90 0.03
C LEU A 297 -8.78 16.38 -1.41
N PHE A 298 -9.95 15.92 -1.83
CA PHE A 298 -10.23 15.44 -3.18
C PHE A 298 -11.48 16.08 -3.73
N ARG A 299 -11.38 16.61 -4.95
CA ARG A 299 -12.50 16.88 -5.83
C ARG A 299 -12.54 15.76 -6.85
N GLU A 300 -13.51 14.89 -6.77
CA GLU A 300 -13.73 13.84 -7.75
C GLU A 300 -14.30 14.41 -9.07
N SER A 301 -15.03 13.66 -9.87
CA SER A 301 -15.61 14.14 -11.15
C SER A 301 -16.89 14.94 -10.93
N THR A 302 -16.85 16.01 -10.12
CA THR A 302 -17.98 16.88 -9.78
C THR A 302 -17.77 18.31 -10.27
N ASP A 303 -18.87 19.04 -10.54
CA ASP A 303 -18.82 20.48 -10.86
C ASP A 303 -18.65 21.37 -9.64
N ARG A 304 -18.95 20.87 -8.44
CA ARG A 304 -18.67 21.56 -7.19
C ARG A 304 -17.17 21.65 -6.98
N ASP A 305 -16.65 22.82 -6.64
CA ASP A 305 -15.23 23.09 -6.55
C ASP A 305 -14.77 23.56 -5.15
N ALA A 306 -15.71 23.93 -4.28
CA ALA A 306 -15.43 24.45 -2.94
C ALA A 306 -15.71 23.39 -1.87
N PHE A 307 -14.68 22.98 -1.15
CA PHE A 307 -14.76 22.13 0.02
C PHE A 307 -14.89 23.01 1.26
N ALA A 308 -16.02 22.89 1.98
CA ALA A 308 -16.22 23.61 3.24
C ALA A 308 -15.30 23.02 4.32
N LEU A 309 -14.58 23.90 5.03
CA LEU A 309 -13.68 23.45 6.12
C LEU A 309 -14.49 22.92 7.31
N PRO A 310 -13.96 21.93 8.05
CA PRO A 310 -14.46 21.60 9.37
C PRO A 310 -14.48 22.85 10.27
N GLU A 311 -15.52 23.01 11.07
CA GLU A 311 -15.77 24.21 11.89
C GLU A 311 -14.54 24.57 12.76
N GLU A 312 -13.87 23.57 13.31
CA GLU A 312 -12.67 23.74 14.15
C GLU A 312 -11.42 24.20 13.41
N LEU A 313 -11.46 24.26 12.07
CA LEU A 313 -10.36 24.72 11.21
C LEU A 313 -10.68 26.04 10.48
N VAL A 314 -11.88 26.59 10.67
CA VAL A 314 -12.22 27.91 10.14
C VAL A 314 -11.30 28.97 10.74
N GLY A 315 -10.59 29.70 9.87
CA GLY A 315 -9.59 30.70 10.30
C GLY A 315 -8.22 30.14 10.73
N ALA A 316 -7.98 28.84 10.60
CA ALA A 316 -6.64 28.27 10.81
C ALA A 316 -5.66 28.79 9.74
N GLN A 317 -4.39 28.90 10.11
CA GLN A 317 -3.34 29.17 9.12
C GLN A 317 -3.13 27.92 8.27
N MET A 318 -3.14 28.10 6.95
CA MET A 318 -3.00 27.00 6.00
C MET A 318 -1.91 27.28 4.98
N SER A 319 -1.18 26.24 4.60
CA SER A 319 -0.22 26.26 3.50
C SER A 319 -0.37 25.04 2.61
N LEU A 320 -0.38 25.25 1.29
CA LEU A 320 -0.43 24.17 0.31
C LEU A 320 0.94 23.49 0.22
N LEU A 321 0.97 22.17 0.41
CA LEU A 321 2.19 21.36 0.26
C LEU A 321 2.31 20.79 -1.16
N CYS A 322 1.25 20.20 -1.68
CA CYS A 322 1.19 19.73 -3.07
C CYS A 322 -0.25 19.59 -3.57
N SER A 323 -0.39 19.63 -4.89
CA SER A 323 -1.63 19.40 -5.62
C SER A 323 -1.33 19.09 -7.08
N ASN A 324 -2.33 18.59 -7.82
CA ASN A 324 -2.25 18.43 -9.30
C ASN A 324 -2.99 19.55 -10.07
N ALA A 325 -3.46 20.59 -9.38
CA ALA A 325 -4.13 21.75 -9.98
C ALA A 325 -4.00 22.99 -9.09
N ASP A 326 -4.54 24.13 -9.56
CA ASP A 326 -4.62 25.35 -8.77
C ASP A 326 -5.55 25.18 -7.57
N ILE A 327 -5.14 25.71 -6.43
CA ILE A 327 -5.85 25.65 -5.14
C ILE A 327 -5.97 27.07 -4.59
N GLU A 328 -7.17 27.44 -4.17
CA GLU A 328 -7.42 28.70 -3.44
C GLU A 328 -7.77 28.36 -1.99
N LEU A 329 -6.99 28.89 -1.06
CA LEU A 329 -7.21 28.75 0.37
C LEU A 329 -7.99 29.96 0.89
N ASN A 330 -9.22 29.72 1.38
CA ASN A 330 -10.05 30.76 2.00
C ASN A 330 -10.20 30.48 3.50
N ALA A 331 -10.73 31.45 4.24
CA ALA A 331 -10.89 31.33 5.69
C ALA A 331 -11.81 30.18 6.14
N ASP A 332 -12.81 29.82 5.32
CA ASP A 332 -13.86 28.84 5.61
C ASP A 332 -13.93 27.70 4.59
N SER A 333 -13.15 27.75 3.53
CA SER A 333 -13.24 26.81 2.42
C SER A 333 -11.94 26.67 1.65
N VAL A 334 -11.80 25.55 0.95
CA VAL A 334 -10.73 25.31 -0.03
C VAL A 334 -11.36 25.09 -1.39
N ARG A 335 -10.93 25.87 -2.39
CA ARG A 335 -11.38 25.67 -3.77
C ARG A 335 -10.37 24.87 -4.55
N LEU A 336 -10.83 23.78 -5.19
CA LEU A 336 -10.04 22.86 -6.00
C LEU A 336 -10.31 23.10 -7.48
N GLY A 337 -9.32 23.56 -8.25
CA GLY A 337 -9.49 24.19 -9.56
C GLY A 337 -10.09 23.35 -10.68
N LYS A 338 -9.82 22.04 -10.76
CA LYS A 338 -10.37 21.15 -11.81
C LYS A 338 -10.99 19.88 -11.22
N ARG A 339 -11.78 19.15 -12.01
CA ARG A 339 -12.22 17.80 -11.65
C ARG A 339 -11.01 16.88 -11.51
N ARG A 340 -11.08 15.88 -10.65
CA ARG A 340 -10.01 14.93 -10.33
C ARG A 340 -8.75 15.64 -9.81
N THR A 341 -8.99 16.56 -8.85
CA THR A 341 -7.94 17.28 -8.13
C THR A 341 -7.78 16.71 -6.72
N TYR A 342 -6.54 16.62 -6.28
CA TYR A 342 -6.22 16.48 -4.86
C TYR A 342 -5.42 17.69 -4.37
N ALA A 343 -5.46 17.95 -3.07
CA ALA A 343 -4.62 18.92 -2.39
C ALA A 343 -4.21 18.39 -1.03
N LEU A 344 -2.92 18.42 -0.73
CA LEU A 344 -2.38 18.24 0.61
C LEU A 344 -2.03 19.61 1.17
N ILE A 345 -2.67 19.96 2.30
CA ILE A 345 -2.58 21.27 2.93
C ILE A 345 -2.17 21.05 4.39
N GLU A 346 -1.12 21.71 4.82
CA GLU A 346 -0.77 21.81 6.24
C GLU A 346 -1.63 22.90 6.90
N TRP A 347 -2.10 22.62 8.12
CA TRP A 347 -2.82 23.61 8.93
C TRP A 347 -2.22 23.72 10.33
N THR A 348 -2.30 24.94 10.90
CA THR A 348 -1.97 25.21 12.31
C THR A 348 -3.07 26.06 12.93
N LYS A 349 -3.51 25.68 14.13
CA LYS A 349 -4.41 26.54 14.89
C LYS A 349 -3.63 27.79 15.30
N GLY A 350 -4.20 28.96 15.02
CA GLY A 350 -3.63 30.22 15.50
C GLY A 350 -3.42 30.15 17.01
N GLY A 351 -2.23 30.40 17.47
CA GLY A 351 -1.95 30.48 18.89
C GLY A 351 -2.86 31.55 19.51
N GLN A 352 -3.69 31.20 20.48
CA GLN A 352 -4.18 32.17 21.41
C GLN A 352 -2.92 32.75 22.10
N GLU A 353 -2.52 33.95 21.70
CA GLU A 353 -1.64 34.75 22.55
C GLU A 353 -2.25 34.72 23.96
N LYS A 354 -1.58 34.06 24.89
CA LYS A 354 -1.91 34.23 26.30
C LYS A 354 -1.69 35.70 26.58
N CYS A 355 -2.77 36.45 26.60
CA CYS A 355 -2.74 37.75 27.29
C CYS A 355 -2.28 37.47 28.73
N SER A 356 -1.02 37.73 29.00
CA SER A 356 -0.49 37.87 30.37
C SER A 356 -1.06 39.16 30.93
N GLU A 357 -2.06 39.01 31.81
CA GLU A 357 -2.36 40.05 32.79
C GLU A 357 -1.32 40.05 33.92
#